data_b26aaa6bcfca31b56fc3c792369a0f7b
#
_entry.id   b26aaa6bcfca31b56fc3c792369a0f7b
#
_cell.length_a   1.000
_cell.length_b   1.000
_cell.length_c   1.000
_cell.angle_alpha   90.00
_cell.angle_beta   90.00
_cell.angle_gamma   90.00
#
_symmetry.space_group_name_H-M   'P 1'
#
loop_
_entity.id
_entity.type
_entity.pdbx_description
1 polymer ?
#
loop_
_entity_poly.entity_id
_entity_poly.type
_entity_poly.pdbx_seq_one_letter_code
_entity_poly.pdbx_strand_id
1 'polypeptide(L)'
;MDSILFWLVPVASVLALCFAYYFHKQMMKESEGTPQMIKIAAAVRKGAMSYLKQQYKIVGCVFLGLVILFSIMAYGFHVQNAWVPIAFLTGGFFSGLSGFLGMKTATYASARTANAARTSLNAGLRIAFRSGAVMGLVVVGLGLLDISFWYLLLNAVIPADALTPTHKLCVITTTMLTFGMGASTQALFARVGGGIYTKAADVGADLVGKVEAGIPEDDPRTPATIADNVGDNVGDVAGMGADLYESYCG
;
A
#
# COMPACT_ATOMS: atom_id res chain seq x y z
N MET A 1 10.50 19.53 27.42
CA MET A 1 10.05 18.12 27.50
C MET A 1 9.45 17.66 26.16
N ASP A 2 8.75 18.52 25.45
CA ASP A 2 8.05 18.18 24.21
C ASP A 2 8.95 17.74 23.04
N SER A 3 10.17 18.28 22.95
CA SER A 3 11.13 17.88 21.91
C SER A 3 11.68 16.46 22.06
N ILE A 4 11.80 15.94 23.27
CA ILE A 4 12.31 14.57 23.52
C ILE A 4 11.23 13.55 23.18
N LEU A 5 9.97 13.82 23.55
CA LEU A 5 8.83 12.95 23.23
C LEU A 5 8.61 12.82 21.73
N PHE A 6 8.84 13.89 20.96
CA PHE A 6 8.73 13.84 19.52
C PHE A 6 9.67 12.81 18.88
N TRP A 7 10.91 12.66 19.39
CA TRP A 7 11.88 11.71 18.83
C TRP A 7 11.46 10.25 18.99
N LEU A 8 10.50 9.94 19.86
CA LEU A 8 9.93 8.60 19.96
C LEU A 8 9.20 8.19 18.66
N VAL A 9 8.63 9.15 17.90
CA VAL A 9 7.86 8.88 16.70
C VAL A 9 8.74 8.33 15.56
N PRO A 10 9.81 9.01 15.12
CA PRO A 10 10.70 8.46 14.10
C PRO A 10 11.42 7.18 14.56
N VAL A 11 11.74 7.04 15.85
CA VAL A 11 12.31 5.79 16.39
C VAL A 11 11.30 4.65 16.29
N ALA A 12 10.04 4.86 16.67
CA ALA A 12 8.98 3.87 16.54
C ALA A 12 8.75 3.47 15.06
N SER A 13 8.81 4.44 14.13
CA SER A 13 8.73 4.19 12.70
C SER A 13 9.83 3.23 12.22
N VAL A 14 11.08 3.53 12.55
CA VAL A 14 12.23 2.68 12.17
C VAL A 14 12.11 1.29 12.79
N LEU A 15 11.71 1.19 14.07
CA LEU A 15 11.50 -0.09 14.73
C LEU A 15 10.39 -0.90 14.04
N ALA A 16 9.27 -0.27 13.68
CA ALA A 16 8.18 -0.94 12.96
C ALA A 16 8.67 -1.51 11.62
N LEU A 17 9.42 -0.75 10.82
CA LEU A 17 9.97 -1.22 9.56
C LEU A 17 11.02 -2.33 9.75
N CYS A 18 11.84 -2.28 10.79
CA CYS A 18 12.78 -3.34 11.14
C CYS A 18 12.05 -4.64 11.50
N PHE A 19 10.99 -4.57 12.30
CA PHE A 19 10.16 -5.73 12.63
C PHE A 19 9.40 -6.26 11.42
N ALA A 20 8.89 -5.40 10.54
CA ALA A 20 8.30 -5.81 9.27
C ALA A 20 9.29 -6.64 8.43
N TYR A 21 10.51 -6.14 8.27
CA TYR A 21 11.57 -6.86 7.56
C TYR A 21 11.92 -8.19 8.24
N TYR A 22 12.01 -8.22 9.55
CA TYR A 22 12.27 -9.44 10.32
C TYR A 22 11.18 -10.51 10.10
N PHE A 23 9.90 -10.15 10.20
CA PHE A 23 8.79 -11.07 9.96
C PHE A 23 8.73 -11.53 8.49
N HIS A 24 8.97 -10.63 7.55
CA HIS A 24 9.08 -10.99 6.13
C HIS A 24 10.19 -12.04 5.91
N LYS A 25 11.37 -11.81 6.46
CA LYS A 25 12.49 -12.75 6.35
C LYS A 25 12.19 -14.10 7.00
N GLN A 26 11.49 -14.12 8.13
CA GLN A 26 11.07 -15.37 8.76
C GLN A 26 10.06 -16.14 7.90
N MET A 27 9.06 -15.44 7.36
CA MET A 27 8.06 -16.02 6.47
C MET A 27 8.70 -16.62 5.21
N MET A 28 9.69 -15.94 4.63
CA MET A 28 10.37 -16.39 3.42
C MET A 28 11.23 -17.66 3.61
N LYS A 29 11.52 -18.07 4.85
CA LYS A 29 12.22 -19.33 5.13
C LYS A 29 11.34 -20.57 4.97
N GLU A 30 10.02 -20.39 5.04
CA GLU A 30 9.06 -21.48 4.91
C GLU A 30 8.93 -21.94 3.44
N SER A 31 8.68 -23.23 3.24
CA SER A 31 8.56 -23.83 1.90
C SER A 31 7.26 -23.42 1.22
N GLU A 32 7.31 -23.16 -0.09
CA GLU A 32 6.12 -22.95 -0.94
C GLU A 32 5.34 -24.24 -1.24
N GLY A 33 5.90 -25.40 -0.90
CA GLY A 33 5.24 -26.70 -1.05
C GLY A 33 5.62 -27.44 -2.34
N THR A 34 4.62 -28.05 -2.98
CA THR A 34 4.82 -28.90 -4.16
C THR A 34 5.18 -28.08 -5.41
N PRO A 35 5.82 -28.71 -6.43
CA PRO A 35 6.12 -28.01 -7.69
C PRO A 35 4.89 -27.37 -8.36
N GLN A 36 3.70 -27.99 -8.19
CA GLN A 36 2.46 -27.44 -8.71
C GLN A 36 2.03 -26.18 -7.94
N MET A 37 2.13 -26.17 -6.61
CA MET A 37 1.86 -24.99 -5.79
C MET A 37 2.81 -23.84 -6.16
N ILE A 38 4.08 -24.11 -6.35
CA ILE A 38 5.08 -23.12 -6.77
C ILE A 38 4.71 -22.51 -8.14
N LYS A 39 4.28 -23.34 -9.10
CA LYS A 39 3.86 -22.89 -10.44
C LYS A 39 2.65 -21.98 -10.38
N ILE A 40 1.62 -22.35 -9.62
CA ILE A 40 0.40 -21.53 -9.43
C ILE A 40 0.74 -20.21 -8.74
N ALA A 41 1.50 -20.26 -7.63
CA ALA A 41 1.91 -19.06 -6.92
C ALA A 41 2.75 -18.11 -7.80
N ALA A 42 3.59 -18.63 -8.67
CA ALA A 42 4.34 -17.83 -9.64
C ALA A 42 3.42 -17.15 -10.65
N ALA A 43 2.37 -17.83 -11.13
CA ALA A 43 1.38 -17.25 -12.02
C ALA A 43 0.59 -16.13 -11.34
N VAL A 44 0.12 -16.33 -10.11
CA VAL A 44 -0.57 -15.29 -9.30
C VAL A 44 0.34 -14.07 -9.07
N ARG A 45 1.59 -14.28 -8.67
CA ARG A 45 2.57 -13.18 -8.50
C ARG A 45 2.80 -12.40 -9.79
N LYS A 46 2.91 -13.09 -10.92
CA LYS A 46 3.07 -12.45 -12.24
C LYS A 46 1.83 -11.61 -12.60
N GLY A 47 0.64 -12.14 -12.39
CA GLY A 47 -0.62 -11.43 -12.63
C GLY A 47 -0.75 -10.20 -11.76
N ALA A 48 -0.56 -10.34 -10.45
CA ALA A 48 -0.64 -9.25 -9.48
C ALA A 48 0.37 -8.13 -9.80
N MET A 49 1.61 -8.49 -10.16
CA MET A 49 2.63 -7.51 -10.54
C MET A 49 2.29 -6.79 -11.86
N SER A 50 1.72 -7.51 -12.83
CA SER A 50 1.29 -6.92 -14.11
C SER A 50 0.14 -5.92 -13.91
N TYR A 51 -0.81 -6.26 -13.04
CA TYR A 51 -1.89 -5.35 -12.66
C TYR A 51 -1.35 -4.09 -12.00
N LEU A 52 -0.54 -4.20 -10.95
CA LEU A 52 0.02 -3.02 -10.28
C LEU A 52 0.84 -2.12 -11.21
N LYS A 53 1.64 -2.72 -12.09
CA LYS A 53 2.40 -1.94 -13.06
C LYS A 53 1.50 -1.10 -13.96
N GLN A 54 0.39 -1.67 -14.42
CA GLN A 54 -0.57 -0.95 -15.25
C GLN A 54 -1.33 0.11 -14.45
N GLN A 55 -1.77 -0.23 -13.25
CA GLN A 55 -2.45 0.70 -12.35
C GLN A 55 -1.56 1.91 -12.00
N TYR A 56 -0.33 1.69 -11.57
CA TYR A 56 0.58 2.78 -11.21
C TYR A 56 0.97 3.66 -12.39
N LYS A 57 0.99 3.11 -13.62
CA LYS A 57 1.18 3.91 -14.82
C LYS A 57 0.02 4.90 -15.02
N ILE A 58 -1.22 4.45 -14.88
CA ILE A 58 -2.41 5.29 -15.03
C ILE A 58 -2.48 6.33 -13.91
N VAL A 59 -2.32 5.88 -12.67
CA VAL A 59 -2.32 6.76 -11.49
C VAL A 59 -1.19 7.79 -11.58
N GLY A 60 -0.01 7.40 -12.05
CA GLY A 60 1.11 8.32 -12.29
C GLY A 60 0.77 9.45 -13.27
N CYS A 61 0.00 9.16 -14.33
CA CYS A 61 -0.49 10.19 -15.24
C CYS A 61 -1.47 11.17 -14.56
N VAL A 62 -2.37 10.64 -13.72
CA VAL A 62 -3.30 11.47 -12.94
C VAL A 62 -2.55 12.34 -11.94
N PHE A 63 -1.60 11.75 -11.20
CA PHE A 63 -0.75 12.49 -10.26
C PHE A 63 0.03 13.60 -10.96
N LEU A 64 0.60 13.33 -12.12
CA LEU A 64 1.28 14.35 -12.91
C LEU A 64 0.36 15.53 -13.23
N GLY A 65 -0.87 15.26 -13.68
CA GLY A 65 -1.85 16.31 -13.94
C GLY A 65 -2.21 17.13 -12.71
N LEU A 66 -2.44 16.45 -11.56
CA LEU A 66 -2.76 17.12 -10.30
C LEU A 66 -1.58 17.92 -9.75
N VAL A 67 -0.35 17.41 -9.85
CA VAL A 67 0.86 18.12 -9.41
C VAL A 67 1.08 19.37 -10.26
N ILE A 68 0.83 19.32 -11.58
CA ILE A 68 0.89 20.51 -12.44
C ILE A 68 -0.17 21.53 -12.01
N LEU A 69 -1.40 21.08 -11.76
CA LEU A 69 -2.48 21.96 -11.28
C LEU A 69 -2.10 22.64 -9.97
N PHE A 70 -1.66 21.87 -8.96
CA PHE A 70 -1.24 22.42 -7.66
C PHE A 70 -0.02 23.33 -7.78
N SER A 71 0.90 23.03 -8.70
CA SER A 71 2.06 23.91 -8.96
C SER A 71 1.63 25.25 -9.54
N ILE A 72 0.67 25.27 -10.47
CA ILE A 72 0.12 26.52 -11.03
C ILE A 72 -0.59 27.31 -9.91
N MET A 73 -1.35 26.65 -9.04
CA MET A 73 -2.02 27.32 -7.91
C MET A 73 -1.02 27.85 -6.87
N ALA A 74 0.06 27.14 -6.60
CA ALA A 74 1.06 27.52 -5.61
C ALA A 74 2.01 28.61 -6.12
N TYR A 75 2.55 28.46 -7.33
CA TYR A 75 3.60 29.34 -7.87
C TYR A 75 3.06 30.39 -8.84
N GLY A 76 1.94 30.12 -9.55
CA GLY A 76 1.34 31.08 -10.47
C GLY A 76 0.36 32.01 -9.81
N PHE A 77 -0.61 31.47 -9.11
CA PHE A 77 -1.65 32.25 -8.45
C PHE A 77 -1.35 32.63 -6.98
N HIS A 78 -0.36 32.01 -6.38
CA HIS A 78 0.01 32.19 -4.96
C HIS A 78 -1.19 31.97 -3.97
N VAL A 79 -2.13 31.10 -4.33
CA VAL A 79 -3.30 30.77 -3.54
C VAL A 79 -2.98 29.70 -2.47
N GLN A 80 -1.93 28.91 -2.72
CA GLN A 80 -1.51 27.80 -1.87
C GLN A 80 -0.03 27.92 -1.50
N ASN A 81 0.35 27.16 -0.45
CA ASN A 81 1.74 27.08 -0.03
C ASN A 81 2.61 26.35 -1.11
N ALA A 82 3.84 26.83 -1.27
CA ALA A 82 4.82 26.27 -2.21
C ALA A 82 5.19 24.79 -1.97
N TRP A 83 4.96 24.27 -0.76
CA TRP A 83 5.22 22.86 -0.40
C TRP A 83 4.12 21.89 -0.79
N VAL A 84 2.93 22.40 -1.11
CA VAL A 84 1.73 21.60 -1.45
C VAL A 84 1.97 20.57 -2.57
N PRO A 85 2.56 20.91 -3.74
CA PRO A 85 2.72 19.94 -4.81
C PRO A 85 3.64 18.78 -4.42
N ILE A 86 4.69 19.06 -3.63
CA ILE A 86 5.67 18.06 -3.19
C ILE A 86 5.06 17.15 -2.11
N ALA A 87 4.34 17.75 -1.15
CA ALA A 87 3.65 16.99 -0.11
C ALA A 87 2.61 16.04 -0.69
N PHE A 88 1.82 16.50 -1.65
CA PHE A 88 0.86 15.67 -2.38
C PHE A 88 1.53 14.46 -3.04
N LEU A 89 2.67 14.68 -3.69
CA LEU A 89 3.41 13.61 -4.37
C LEU A 89 3.96 12.56 -3.39
N THR A 90 4.52 12.99 -2.26
CA THR A 90 5.07 12.07 -1.26
C THR A 90 3.99 11.23 -0.62
N GLY A 91 2.83 11.80 -0.26
CA GLY A 91 1.71 11.07 0.29
C GLY A 91 1.22 9.96 -0.66
N GLY A 92 1.04 10.29 -1.94
CA GLY A 92 0.69 9.30 -2.96
C GLY A 92 1.75 8.21 -3.15
N PHE A 93 3.02 8.58 -3.14
CA PHE A 93 4.13 7.65 -3.27
C PHE A 93 4.17 6.64 -2.11
N PHE A 94 4.11 7.09 -0.85
CA PHE A 94 4.17 6.20 0.30
C PHE A 94 2.90 5.34 0.44
N SER A 95 1.72 5.87 0.10
CA SER A 95 0.49 5.08 0.02
C SER A 95 0.61 3.96 -1.01
N GLY A 96 1.07 4.26 -2.23
CA GLY A 96 1.32 3.25 -3.26
C GLY A 96 2.39 2.24 -2.85
N LEU A 97 3.46 2.69 -2.19
CA LEU A 97 4.53 1.83 -1.70
C LEU A 97 4.03 0.85 -0.64
N SER A 98 3.16 1.30 0.28
CA SER A 98 2.56 0.43 1.31
C SER A 98 1.72 -0.67 0.67
N GLY A 99 0.85 -0.33 -0.29
CA GLY A 99 0.06 -1.30 -1.04
C GLY A 99 0.94 -2.30 -1.83
N PHE A 100 1.99 -1.82 -2.48
CA PHE A 100 2.94 -2.66 -3.20
C PHE A 100 3.65 -3.67 -2.29
N LEU A 101 4.19 -3.23 -1.15
CA LEU A 101 4.90 -4.09 -0.21
C LEU A 101 3.96 -5.10 0.45
N GLY A 102 2.73 -4.68 0.76
CA GLY A 102 1.69 -5.55 1.29
C GLY A 102 1.33 -6.66 0.32
N MET A 103 0.95 -6.31 -0.92
CA MET A 103 0.61 -7.29 -1.95
C MET A 103 1.78 -8.24 -2.26
N LYS A 104 2.99 -7.71 -2.38
CA LYS A 104 4.18 -8.54 -2.59
C LYS A 104 4.34 -9.55 -1.45
N THR A 105 4.17 -9.13 -0.20
CA THR A 105 4.27 -10.03 0.96
C THR A 105 3.15 -11.08 0.94
N ALA A 106 1.90 -10.69 0.69
CA ALA A 106 0.76 -11.59 0.66
C ALA A 106 0.89 -12.66 -0.44
N THR A 107 1.29 -12.28 -1.66
CA THR A 107 1.48 -13.24 -2.76
C THR A 107 2.64 -14.21 -2.52
N TYR A 108 3.63 -13.85 -1.72
CA TYR A 108 4.65 -14.80 -1.27
C TYR A 108 4.20 -15.65 -0.07
N ALA A 109 3.30 -15.15 0.76
CA ALA A 109 2.79 -15.85 1.92
C ALA A 109 1.74 -16.92 1.57
N SER A 110 0.90 -16.69 0.56
CA SER A 110 -0.27 -17.52 0.23
C SER A 110 0.06 -19.02 0.07
N ALA A 111 0.99 -19.37 -0.82
CA ALA A 111 1.41 -20.75 -1.02
C ALA A 111 2.09 -21.35 0.22
N ARG A 112 2.90 -20.57 0.94
CA ARG A 112 3.56 -21.00 2.17
C ARG A 112 2.56 -21.30 3.28
N THR A 113 1.55 -20.44 3.41
CA THR A 113 0.45 -20.63 4.36
C THR A 113 -0.33 -21.90 4.04
N ALA A 114 -0.71 -22.08 2.77
CA ALA A 114 -1.42 -23.27 2.31
C ALA A 114 -0.59 -24.55 2.53
N ASN A 115 0.69 -24.53 2.23
CA ASN A 115 1.57 -25.69 2.44
C ASN A 115 1.73 -26.01 3.94
N ALA A 116 1.92 -25.02 4.78
CA ALA A 116 2.05 -25.23 6.22
C ALA A 116 0.74 -25.72 6.85
N ALA A 117 -0.42 -25.25 6.38
CA ALA A 117 -1.74 -25.68 6.83
C ALA A 117 -2.00 -27.17 6.55
N ARG A 118 -1.35 -27.77 5.55
CA ARG A 118 -1.42 -29.22 5.30
C ARG A 118 -0.83 -30.04 6.46
N THR A 119 0.12 -29.47 7.19
CA THR A 119 0.76 -30.16 8.33
C THR A 119 0.04 -29.84 9.63
N SER A 120 -0.29 -28.57 9.88
CA SER A 120 -1.07 -28.17 11.04
C SER A 120 -1.70 -26.79 10.84
N LEU A 121 -2.91 -26.60 11.36
CA LEU A 121 -3.61 -25.31 11.34
C LEU A 121 -2.77 -24.20 11.98
N ASN A 122 -2.14 -24.50 13.14
CA ASN A 122 -1.30 -23.52 13.83
C ASN A 122 -0.08 -23.09 13.03
N ALA A 123 0.52 -23.98 12.24
CA ALA A 123 1.63 -23.64 11.36
C ALA A 123 1.17 -22.66 10.24
N GLY A 124 0.04 -22.94 9.61
CA GLY A 124 -0.56 -22.05 8.62
C GLY A 124 -0.92 -20.68 9.21
N LEU A 125 -1.63 -20.66 10.33
CA LEU A 125 -1.98 -19.41 11.02
C LEU A 125 -0.76 -18.56 11.38
N ARG A 126 0.32 -19.17 11.84
CA ARG A 126 1.56 -18.44 12.17
C ARG A 126 2.14 -17.69 10.97
N ILE A 127 2.13 -18.32 9.78
CA ILE A 127 2.62 -17.67 8.55
C ILE A 127 1.67 -16.56 8.12
N ALA A 128 0.35 -16.81 8.15
CA ALA A 128 -0.67 -15.82 7.82
C ALA A 128 -0.57 -14.58 8.73
N PHE A 129 -0.49 -14.77 10.05
CA PHE A 129 -0.31 -13.67 11.00
C PHE A 129 0.98 -12.88 10.79
N ARG A 130 2.10 -13.56 10.47
CA ARG A 130 3.35 -12.88 10.14
C ARG A 130 3.21 -12.02 8.88
N SER A 131 2.52 -12.53 7.85
CA SER A 131 2.25 -11.77 6.63
C SER A 131 1.39 -10.53 6.90
N GLY A 132 0.31 -10.67 7.66
CA GLY A 132 -0.53 -9.56 8.08
C GLY A 132 0.22 -8.54 8.94
N ALA A 133 1.06 -9.02 9.88
CA ALA A 133 1.91 -8.15 10.70
C ALA A 133 2.91 -7.34 9.86
N VAL A 134 3.51 -7.93 8.81
CA VAL A 134 4.36 -7.19 7.87
C VAL A 134 3.61 -6.03 7.26
N MET A 135 2.39 -6.29 6.76
CA MET A 135 1.54 -5.28 6.15
C MET A 135 1.24 -4.13 7.12
N GLY A 136 0.72 -4.45 8.32
CA GLY A 136 0.37 -3.45 9.32
C GLY A 136 1.58 -2.62 9.78
N LEU A 137 2.72 -3.27 10.02
CA LEU A 137 3.96 -2.58 10.42
C LEU A 137 4.55 -1.70 9.31
N VAL A 138 4.42 -2.10 8.04
CA VAL A 138 4.83 -1.28 6.90
C VAL A 138 3.96 -0.02 6.81
N VAL A 139 2.63 -0.18 6.90
CA VAL A 139 1.69 0.96 6.85
C VAL A 139 1.99 1.96 7.96
N VAL A 140 2.03 1.48 9.21
CA VAL A 140 2.30 2.35 10.38
C VAL A 140 3.70 2.96 10.30
N GLY A 141 4.71 2.15 9.95
CA GLY A 141 6.09 2.60 9.85
C GLY A 141 6.28 3.68 8.80
N LEU A 142 5.73 3.50 7.59
CA LEU A 142 5.81 4.49 6.52
C LEU A 142 5.02 5.75 6.86
N GLY A 143 3.82 5.62 7.47
CA GLY A 143 3.01 6.78 7.87
C GLY A 143 3.71 7.64 8.93
N LEU A 144 4.21 7.02 9.99
CA LEU A 144 4.97 7.74 11.02
C LEU A 144 6.26 8.36 10.47
N LEU A 145 6.92 7.70 9.52
CA LEU A 145 8.14 8.21 8.89
C LEU A 145 7.85 9.47 8.08
N ASP A 146 6.82 9.44 7.25
CA ASP A 146 6.47 10.56 6.37
C ASP A 146 5.98 11.77 7.18
N ILE A 147 5.10 11.55 8.17
CA ILE A 147 4.66 12.59 9.11
C ILE A 147 5.85 13.22 9.83
N SER A 148 6.75 12.40 10.38
CA SER A 148 7.94 12.89 11.08
C SER A 148 8.87 13.66 10.17
N PHE A 149 9.07 13.17 8.96
CA PHE A 149 9.91 13.82 7.95
C PHE A 149 9.38 15.21 7.59
N TRP A 150 8.08 15.31 7.25
CA TRP A 150 7.47 16.60 6.90
C TRP A 150 7.50 17.59 8.06
N TYR A 151 7.18 17.14 9.27
CA TYR A 151 7.23 18.00 10.45
C TYR A 151 8.64 18.54 10.70
N LEU A 152 9.66 17.67 10.68
CA LEU A 152 11.05 18.07 10.89
C LEU A 152 11.55 19.00 9.79
N LEU A 153 11.27 18.67 8.53
CA LEU A 153 11.67 19.47 7.38
C LEU A 153 11.08 20.87 7.44
N LEU A 154 9.75 20.98 7.61
CA LEU A 154 9.09 22.28 7.62
C LEU A 154 9.47 23.10 8.86
N ASN A 155 9.65 22.44 10.00
CA ASN A 155 10.08 23.14 11.21
C ASN A 155 11.51 23.69 11.10
N ALA A 156 12.39 23.01 10.36
CA ALA A 156 13.77 23.45 10.11
C ALA A 156 13.87 24.54 9.03
N VAL A 157 13.05 24.42 7.96
CA VAL A 157 13.13 25.30 6.78
C VAL A 157 12.37 26.62 6.99
N ILE A 158 11.25 26.59 7.74
CA ILE A 158 10.48 27.80 7.99
C ILE A 158 11.03 28.52 9.23
N PRO A 159 11.67 29.72 9.06
CA PRO A 159 12.24 30.47 10.17
C PRO A 159 11.14 30.93 11.14
N ALA A 160 11.45 30.89 12.43
CA ALA A 160 10.52 31.37 13.46
C ALA A 160 10.28 32.90 13.40
N ASP A 161 11.30 33.65 12.95
CA ASP A 161 11.30 35.12 12.95
C ASP A 161 10.60 35.73 11.73
N ALA A 162 10.40 34.98 10.64
CA ALA A 162 9.77 35.48 9.41
C ALA A 162 8.24 35.50 9.47
N LEU A 163 7.65 34.79 10.43
CA LEU A 163 6.19 34.56 10.52
C LEU A 163 5.77 34.54 11.99
N THR A 164 4.56 35.03 12.26
CA THR A 164 3.97 34.81 13.59
C THR A 164 3.87 33.31 13.87
N PRO A 165 3.99 32.86 15.14
CA PRO A 165 3.89 31.42 15.48
C PRO A 165 2.65 30.75 14.90
N THR A 166 1.52 31.46 14.85
CA THR A 166 0.27 31.00 14.26
C THR A 166 0.38 30.76 12.76
N HIS A 167 1.10 31.60 12.03
CA HIS A 167 1.28 31.46 10.58
C HIS A 167 2.20 30.29 10.24
N LYS A 168 3.28 30.09 10.99
CA LYS A 168 4.16 28.93 10.84
C LYS A 168 3.38 27.63 11.04
N LEU A 169 2.57 27.52 12.09
CA LEU A 169 1.76 26.37 12.36
C LEU A 169 0.74 26.12 11.24
N CYS A 170 0.11 27.16 10.73
CA CYS A 170 -0.83 27.08 9.61
C CYS A 170 -0.16 26.51 8.34
N VAL A 171 1.05 26.95 8.00
CA VAL A 171 1.81 26.42 6.87
C VAL A 171 2.15 24.94 7.05
N ILE A 172 2.58 24.53 8.24
CA ILE A 172 2.88 23.14 8.55
C ILE A 172 1.62 22.27 8.43
N THR A 173 0.52 22.66 9.06
CA THR A 173 -0.72 21.87 9.07
C THR A 173 -1.36 21.77 7.70
N THR A 174 -1.39 22.85 6.90
CA THR A 174 -1.92 22.82 5.53
C THR A 174 -1.07 21.94 4.60
N THR A 175 0.25 21.96 4.76
CA THR A 175 1.14 21.07 3.99
C THR A 175 0.91 19.62 4.38
N MET A 176 0.80 19.32 5.68
CA MET A 176 0.53 17.97 6.17
C MET A 176 -0.86 17.47 5.73
N LEU A 177 -1.87 18.32 5.72
CA LEU A 177 -3.19 17.98 5.17
C LEU A 177 -3.10 17.59 3.68
N THR A 178 -2.28 18.30 2.92
CA THR A 178 -2.13 18.04 1.48
C THR A 178 -1.41 16.73 1.20
N PHE A 179 -0.47 16.33 2.03
CA PHE A 179 0.14 15.02 1.91
C PHE A 179 -0.90 13.91 2.16
N GLY A 180 -1.81 14.08 3.14
CA GLY A 180 -2.97 13.20 3.33
C GLY A 180 -3.86 13.11 2.09
N MET A 181 -4.11 14.24 1.38
CA MET A 181 -4.84 14.25 0.11
C MET A 181 -4.14 13.42 -0.98
N GLY A 182 -2.82 13.45 -1.05
CA GLY A 182 -2.05 12.60 -1.96
C GLY A 182 -2.23 11.12 -1.66
N ALA A 183 -2.16 10.75 -0.39
CA ALA A 183 -2.41 9.39 0.08
C ALA A 183 -3.84 8.94 -0.25
N SER A 184 -4.85 9.79 0.01
CA SER A 184 -6.27 9.54 -0.28
C SER A 184 -6.53 9.33 -1.78
N THR A 185 -5.92 10.16 -2.62
CA THR A 185 -6.03 10.01 -4.08
C THR A 185 -5.48 8.65 -4.53
N GLN A 186 -4.31 8.25 -4.06
CA GLN A 186 -3.72 6.94 -4.36
C GLN A 186 -4.60 5.79 -3.86
N ALA A 187 -5.10 5.89 -2.63
CA ALA A 187 -5.95 4.89 -2.00
C ALA A 187 -7.27 4.69 -2.77
N LEU A 188 -7.91 5.80 -3.20
CA LEU A 188 -9.12 5.75 -4.00
C LEU A 188 -8.91 4.95 -5.29
N PHE A 189 -7.85 5.26 -6.06
CA PHE A 189 -7.56 4.52 -7.29
C PHE A 189 -7.19 3.06 -7.01
N ALA A 190 -6.48 2.77 -5.93
CA ALA A 190 -6.13 1.41 -5.57
C ALA A 190 -7.36 0.58 -5.19
N ARG A 191 -8.26 1.11 -4.36
CA ARG A 191 -9.49 0.42 -3.95
C ARG A 191 -10.47 0.23 -5.10
N VAL A 192 -10.78 1.29 -5.83
CA VAL A 192 -11.77 1.23 -6.92
C VAL A 192 -11.25 0.33 -8.05
N GLY A 193 -10.00 0.53 -8.46
CA GLY A 193 -9.39 -0.29 -9.52
C GLY A 193 -9.26 -1.75 -9.13
N GLY A 194 -8.81 -2.03 -7.90
CA GLY A 194 -8.71 -3.38 -7.35
C GLY A 194 -10.07 -4.06 -7.26
N GLY A 195 -11.07 -3.38 -6.71
CA GLY A 195 -12.44 -3.91 -6.58
C GLY A 195 -13.11 -4.20 -7.92
N ILE A 196 -12.92 -3.34 -8.93
CA ILE A 196 -13.43 -3.60 -10.29
C ILE A 196 -12.76 -4.85 -10.87
N TYR A 197 -11.44 -4.98 -10.74
CA TYR A 197 -10.70 -6.13 -11.25
C TYR A 197 -11.16 -7.42 -10.56
N THR A 198 -11.25 -7.43 -9.22
CA THR A 198 -11.72 -8.59 -8.44
C THR A 198 -13.09 -9.03 -8.89
N LYS A 199 -14.04 -8.11 -8.99
CA LYS A 199 -15.41 -8.47 -9.43
C LYS A 199 -15.47 -8.93 -10.89
N ALA A 200 -14.67 -8.36 -11.77
CA ALA A 200 -14.61 -8.80 -13.16
C ALA A 200 -14.01 -10.22 -13.28
N ALA A 201 -12.99 -10.53 -12.47
CA ALA A 201 -12.37 -11.86 -12.42
C ALA A 201 -13.30 -12.92 -11.84
N ASP A 202 -13.96 -12.62 -10.71
CA ASP A 202 -14.93 -13.48 -10.01
C ASP A 202 -16.11 -13.82 -10.94
N VAL A 203 -16.79 -12.82 -11.50
CA VAL A 203 -17.89 -13.02 -12.45
C VAL A 203 -17.45 -13.79 -13.68
N GLY A 204 -16.25 -13.49 -14.23
CA GLY A 204 -15.68 -14.21 -15.38
C GLY A 204 -15.38 -15.67 -15.05
N ALA A 205 -14.87 -15.97 -13.86
CA ALA A 205 -14.62 -17.33 -13.41
C ALA A 205 -15.93 -18.13 -13.28
N ASP A 206 -16.96 -17.51 -12.69
CA ASP A 206 -18.27 -18.14 -12.52
C ASP A 206 -18.97 -18.40 -13.87
N LEU A 207 -19.03 -17.42 -14.75
CA LEU A 207 -19.71 -17.58 -16.04
C LEU A 207 -18.98 -18.59 -16.93
N VAL A 208 -17.69 -18.46 -17.13
CA VAL A 208 -16.93 -19.33 -18.03
C VAL A 208 -16.70 -20.70 -17.40
N GLY A 209 -16.29 -20.74 -16.13
CA GLY A 209 -15.98 -21.99 -15.45
C GLY A 209 -17.22 -22.84 -15.18
N LYS A 210 -18.18 -22.30 -14.43
CA LYS A 210 -19.36 -23.06 -13.98
C LYS A 210 -20.41 -23.24 -15.06
N VAL A 211 -20.77 -22.14 -15.78
CA VAL A 211 -21.93 -22.16 -16.69
C VAL A 211 -21.55 -22.73 -18.05
N GLU A 212 -20.46 -22.25 -18.67
CA GLU A 212 -20.08 -22.68 -20.01
C GLU A 212 -19.29 -23.99 -20.02
N ALA A 213 -18.29 -24.13 -19.13
CA ALA A 213 -17.41 -25.30 -19.13
C ALA A 213 -17.84 -26.42 -18.19
N GLY A 214 -18.82 -26.16 -17.28
CA GLY A 214 -19.28 -27.15 -16.31
C GLY A 214 -18.16 -27.60 -15.34
N ILE A 215 -17.19 -26.76 -15.11
CA ILE A 215 -16.04 -27.05 -14.23
C ILE A 215 -16.41 -26.61 -12.81
N PRO A 216 -16.04 -27.39 -11.78
CA PRO A 216 -16.26 -27.00 -10.40
C PRO A 216 -15.57 -25.66 -10.08
N GLU A 217 -16.15 -24.95 -9.09
CA GLU A 217 -15.55 -23.71 -8.54
C GLU A 217 -14.11 -23.97 -8.09
N ASP A 218 -13.24 -22.96 -8.27
CA ASP A 218 -11.82 -23.03 -7.88
C ASP A 218 -10.99 -24.14 -8.54
N ASP A 219 -11.47 -24.71 -9.66
CA ASP A 219 -10.70 -25.75 -10.35
C ASP A 219 -9.42 -25.16 -10.98
N PRO A 220 -8.25 -25.70 -10.65
CA PRO A 220 -6.96 -25.17 -11.13
C PRO A 220 -6.74 -25.29 -12.64
N ARG A 221 -7.63 -25.97 -13.36
CA ARG A 221 -7.60 -26.05 -14.82
C ARG A 221 -8.09 -24.78 -15.49
N THR A 222 -8.82 -23.93 -14.74
CA THR A 222 -9.40 -22.70 -15.28
C THR A 222 -8.47 -21.53 -15.04
N PRO A 223 -7.98 -20.81 -16.09
CA PRO A 223 -7.19 -19.59 -15.91
C PRO A 223 -7.90 -18.48 -15.12
N ALA A 224 -9.22 -18.51 -15.13
CA ALA A 224 -10.07 -17.58 -14.38
C ALA A 224 -9.85 -17.67 -12.86
N THR A 225 -9.62 -18.87 -12.31
CA THR A 225 -9.29 -19.07 -10.89
C THR A 225 -7.98 -18.35 -10.50
N ILE A 226 -7.00 -18.33 -11.41
CA ILE A 226 -5.75 -17.55 -11.16
C ILE A 226 -6.04 -16.05 -11.20
N ALA A 227 -6.90 -15.59 -12.11
CA ALA A 227 -7.28 -14.19 -12.20
C ALA A 227 -8.07 -13.74 -10.97
N ASP A 228 -8.94 -14.57 -10.44
CA ASP A 228 -9.68 -14.35 -9.21
C ASP A 228 -8.74 -14.21 -8.00
N ASN A 229 -7.83 -15.16 -7.81
CA ASN A 229 -6.79 -15.08 -6.78
C ASN A 229 -5.89 -13.83 -6.93
N VAL A 230 -5.63 -13.36 -8.15
CA VAL A 230 -4.95 -12.08 -8.38
C VAL A 230 -5.82 -10.94 -7.89
N GLY A 231 -7.12 -10.97 -8.16
CA GLY A 231 -8.11 -9.99 -7.74
C GLY A 231 -8.08 -9.76 -6.23
N ASP A 232 -8.17 -10.83 -5.45
CA ASP A 232 -8.09 -10.79 -3.98
C ASP A 232 -6.81 -10.10 -3.49
N ASN A 233 -5.66 -10.44 -4.09
CA ASN A 233 -4.40 -9.83 -3.70
C ASN A 233 -4.28 -8.34 -4.08
N VAL A 234 -4.86 -7.91 -5.18
CA VAL A 234 -4.77 -6.50 -5.60
C VAL A 234 -5.90 -5.64 -5.02
N GLY A 235 -7.09 -6.21 -4.85
CA GLY A 235 -8.24 -5.54 -4.23
C GLY A 235 -8.10 -5.45 -2.71
N ASP A 236 -8.04 -6.61 -2.07
CA ASP A 236 -8.12 -6.70 -0.61
C ASP A 236 -6.79 -6.38 0.06
N VAL A 237 -5.65 -6.69 -0.56
CA VAL A 237 -4.35 -6.43 0.09
C VAL A 237 -3.73 -5.12 -0.39
N ALA A 238 -3.53 -4.92 -1.70
CA ALA A 238 -2.89 -3.70 -2.19
C ALA A 238 -3.79 -2.47 -2.01
N GLY A 239 -5.09 -2.61 -2.33
CA GLY A 239 -6.08 -1.56 -2.15
C GLY A 239 -6.26 -1.17 -0.69
N MET A 240 -6.45 -2.16 0.18
CA MET A 240 -6.58 -1.94 1.62
C MET A 240 -5.30 -1.37 2.25
N GLY A 241 -4.12 -1.76 1.77
CA GLY A 241 -2.86 -1.21 2.28
C GLY A 241 -2.68 0.28 2.00
N ALA A 242 -3.08 0.72 0.82
CA ALA A 242 -3.09 2.14 0.49
C ALA A 242 -4.12 2.91 1.32
N ASP A 243 -5.31 2.32 1.54
CA ASP A 243 -6.40 2.89 2.31
C ASP A 243 -6.07 2.99 3.82
N LEU A 244 -5.47 1.96 4.38
CA LEU A 244 -4.99 2.00 5.77
C LEU A 244 -3.90 3.06 5.96
N TYR A 245 -2.99 3.21 4.99
CA TYR A 245 -1.99 4.26 5.03
C TYR A 245 -2.65 5.65 5.04
N GLU A 246 -3.61 5.89 4.16
CA GLU A 246 -4.39 7.13 4.16
C GLU A 246 -5.04 7.39 5.52
N SER A 247 -5.72 6.38 6.08
CA SER A 247 -6.42 6.49 7.36
C SER A 247 -5.49 6.76 8.56
N TYR A 248 -4.21 6.37 8.46
CA TYR A 248 -3.20 6.68 9.48
C TYR A 248 -2.62 8.09 9.35
N CYS A 249 -2.73 8.69 8.16
CA CYS A 249 -2.12 9.98 7.83
C CYS A 249 -3.13 11.15 7.85
N GLY A 250 -4.42 10.86 7.73
CA GLY A 250 -5.54 11.81 7.80
C GLY A 250 -6.05 11.97 9.21
#